data_4535aff62e0abd2c5174999ac6f356a0
#
_entry.id   4535aff62e0abd2c5174999ac6f356a0
#
_cell.length_a   1.000
_cell.length_b   1.000
_cell.length_c   1.000
_cell.angle_alpha   90.00
_cell.angle_beta   90.00
_cell.angle_gamma   90.00
#
_symmetry.space_group_name_H-M   'P 1'
#
loop_
_entity.id
_entity.type
_entity.pdbx_description
1 polymer ?
#
loop_
_entity_poly.entity_id
_entity_poly.type
_entity_poly.pdbx_seq_one_letter_code
_entity_poly.pdbx_strand_id
1 'polypeptide(L)'
;KNLNNLLKNVKSMTANFSQTTSGAGGKGLSKASKNFSGTMAVQRPNQFRWQIDGTASQLIVANGNTLWIYDKDLNQATKQSVSNQVGDTPALILSGDPSKIANSFNVTQPIASKNYYVLYPKSGNANFKSLGIAFNSGNPVMMVLNDNLGQTTSIRFSNVKRNTSIASNQFSFTPPKGVDVINQ
;
A
#
# COMPACT_ATOMS: atom_id res chain seq x y z
N LYS A 1 -9.10 -0.85 18.25
CA LYS A 1 -10.53 -0.56 18.11
C LYS A 1 -10.78 0.68 17.27
N ASN A 2 -10.13 1.79 17.64
CA ASN A 2 -10.31 3.00 16.85
C ASN A 2 -9.82 2.85 15.43
N LEU A 3 -8.72 2.12 15.25
CA LEU A 3 -8.18 1.85 13.92
C LEU A 3 -9.21 1.09 13.07
N ASN A 4 -9.84 0.08 13.64
CA ASN A 4 -10.87 -0.67 12.91
C ASN A 4 -11.99 0.22 12.43
N ASN A 5 -12.46 1.11 13.30
CA ASN A 5 -13.54 2.03 12.94
C ASN A 5 -13.11 3.00 11.84
N LEU A 6 -11.89 3.52 11.94
CA LEU A 6 -11.38 4.42 10.92
C LEU A 6 -11.25 3.71 9.58
N LEU A 7 -10.75 2.49 9.58
CA LEU A 7 -10.61 1.73 8.34
C LEU A 7 -11.97 1.32 7.77
N LYS A 8 -12.93 0.94 8.61
CA LYS A 8 -14.28 0.59 8.14
C LYS A 8 -14.96 1.76 7.45
N ASN A 9 -14.65 2.98 7.87
CA ASN A 9 -15.23 4.17 7.28
C ASN A 9 -14.63 4.49 5.91
N VAL A 10 -13.54 3.84 5.52
CA VAL A 10 -12.97 3.96 4.20
C VAL A 10 -13.50 2.81 3.36
N LYS A 11 -14.71 2.97 2.81
CA LYS A 11 -15.30 1.95 1.93
C LYS A 11 -14.67 2.02 0.56
N SER A 12 -14.34 3.20 0.13
CA SER A 12 -13.57 3.45 -1.08
C SER A 12 -12.77 4.71 -0.91
N MET A 13 -11.70 4.84 -1.68
CA MET A 13 -10.84 6.01 -1.60
C MET A 13 -10.05 6.16 -2.88
N THR A 14 -9.93 7.39 -3.34
CA THR A 14 -8.96 7.74 -4.37
C THR A 14 -8.07 8.84 -3.81
N ALA A 15 -6.83 8.87 -4.25
CA ALA A 15 -5.89 9.87 -3.78
C ALA A 15 -4.69 9.96 -4.71
N ASN A 16 -3.98 11.06 -4.60
CA ASN A 16 -2.62 11.14 -5.11
C ASN A 16 -1.70 10.71 -3.99
N PHE A 17 -0.53 10.18 -4.34
CA PHE A 17 0.45 9.82 -3.32
C PHE A 17 1.83 10.30 -3.72
N SER A 18 2.66 10.52 -2.70
CA SER A 18 4.09 10.65 -2.88
C SER A 18 4.78 9.68 -1.93
N GLN A 19 5.75 8.97 -2.43
CA GLN A 19 6.43 7.92 -1.69
C GLN A 19 7.92 8.18 -1.69
N THR A 20 8.53 8.10 -0.51
CA THR A 20 9.97 8.24 -0.34
C THR A 20 10.49 7.04 0.42
N THR A 21 11.55 6.42 -0.09
CA THR A 21 12.20 5.31 0.58
C THR A 21 13.63 5.72 0.89
N SER A 22 14.03 5.57 2.16
CA SER A 22 15.40 5.86 2.57
C SER A 22 16.01 4.63 3.22
N GLY A 23 17.26 4.36 2.92
CA GLY A 23 17.98 3.25 3.51
C GLY A 23 18.60 3.66 4.83
N ALA A 24 18.52 2.79 5.81
CA ALA A 24 19.15 3.05 7.08
C ALA A 24 20.64 2.76 7.00
N GLY A 25 21.40 3.60 7.57
CA GLY A 25 22.82 3.41 7.73
C GLY A 25 23.54 3.24 6.47
N GLY A 26 22.97 3.69 5.47
CA GLY A 26 23.56 3.30 4.28
C GLY A 26 24.72 4.12 3.89
N LYS A 27 25.84 3.91 4.30
CA LYS A 27 27.01 4.42 3.72
C LYS A 27 26.91 4.59 2.24
N GLY A 28 26.63 5.66 1.76
CA GLY A 28 26.40 5.85 0.35
C GLY A 28 25.05 5.34 -0.12
N LEU A 29 24.40 4.52 0.66
CA LEU A 29 23.08 4.07 0.31
C LEU A 29 22.04 5.15 0.51
N SER A 30 22.34 6.13 1.28
CA SER A 30 21.47 7.29 1.38
C SER A 30 21.23 7.92 0.03
N LYS A 31 22.14 7.70 -0.89
CA LYS A 31 21.97 8.17 -2.24
C LYS A 31 20.92 7.38 -2.99
N ALA A 32 20.53 6.24 -2.46
CA ALA A 32 19.53 5.40 -3.08
C ALA A 32 18.13 5.77 -2.65
N SER A 33 17.93 6.92 -2.03
CA SER A 33 16.58 7.42 -1.77
C SER A 33 15.80 7.47 -3.06
N LYS A 34 14.64 6.86 -3.04
CA LYS A 34 13.78 6.81 -4.21
C LYS A 34 12.51 7.56 -3.93
N ASN A 35 12.16 8.45 -4.82
CA ASN A 35 10.94 9.22 -4.72
C ASN A 35 10.03 8.83 -5.87
N PHE A 36 8.83 8.42 -5.52
CA PHE A 36 7.81 8.09 -6.52
C PHE A 36 6.56 8.87 -6.21
N SER A 37 5.78 9.14 -7.22
CA SER A 37 4.46 9.71 -7.06
C SER A 37 3.49 9.07 -8.04
N GLY A 38 2.22 9.20 -7.77
CA GLY A 38 1.21 8.64 -8.64
C GLY A 38 -0.18 8.76 -8.03
N THR A 39 -1.04 7.85 -8.45
CA THR A 39 -2.43 7.82 -8.02
C THR A 39 -2.80 6.47 -7.50
N MET A 40 -3.80 6.42 -6.63
CA MET A 40 -4.27 5.16 -6.09
C MET A 40 -5.79 5.17 -6.00
N ALA A 41 -6.36 3.97 -5.99
CA ALA A 41 -7.76 3.76 -5.74
C ALA A 41 -7.91 2.48 -4.94
N VAL A 42 -8.85 2.49 -4.02
CA VAL A 42 -9.16 1.31 -3.23
C VAL A 42 -10.66 1.23 -3.05
N GLN A 43 -11.19 0.02 -3.09
CA GLN A 43 -12.59 -0.23 -2.80
C GLN A 43 -12.70 -1.55 -2.08
N ARG A 44 -13.32 -1.52 -0.92
CA ARG A 44 -13.54 -2.76 -0.16
C ARG A 44 -14.70 -3.54 -0.75
N PRO A 45 -14.62 -4.84 -0.73
CA PRO A 45 -13.45 -5.61 -0.28
C PRO A 45 -12.47 -5.90 -1.40
N ASN A 46 -11.20 -5.86 -1.08
CA ASN A 46 -10.12 -6.48 -1.86
C ASN A 46 -9.94 -5.96 -3.29
N GLN A 47 -10.27 -4.68 -3.53
CA GLN A 47 -9.99 -4.05 -4.80
C GLN A 47 -9.03 -2.90 -4.58
N PHE A 48 -7.96 -2.87 -5.37
CA PHE A 48 -6.85 -1.95 -5.15
C PHE A 48 -6.16 -1.61 -6.46
N ARG A 49 -5.80 -0.35 -6.61
CA ARG A 49 -5.03 0.12 -7.75
C ARG A 49 -3.97 1.09 -7.28
N TRP A 50 -2.75 0.89 -7.74
CA TRP A 50 -1.60 1.71 -7.35
C TRP A 50 -0.78 1.97 -8.60
N GLN A 51 -0.74 3.21 -9.04
CA GLN A 51 -0.06 3.57 -10.28
C GLN A 51 1.05 4.55 -9.99
N ILE A 52 2.27 4.18 -10.32
CA ILE A 52 3.44 5.03 -10.20
C ILE A 52 3.67 5.70 -11.53
N ASP A 53 3.80 7.03 -11.50
CA ASP A 53 4.04 7.83 -12.70
C ASP A 53 5.52 7.99 -12.96
N GLY A 54 5.87 8.42 -14.16
CA GLY A 54 7.24 8.78 -14.52
C GLY A 54 7.97 7.69 -15.26
N THR A 55 9.29 7.75 -15.22
CA THR A 55 10.14 6.87 -16.03
C THR A 55 10.13 5.43 -15.52
N ALA A 56 9.94 5.22 -14.23
CA ALA A 56 9.83 3.88 -13.67
C ALA A 56 8.37 3.51 -13.46
N SER A 57 7.55 3.72 -14.48
CA SER A 57 6.12 3.48 -14.41
C SER A 57 5.78 2.06 -14.03
N GLN A 58 4.94 1.92 -13.03
CA GLN A 58 4.49 0.62 -12.54
C GLN A 58 3.01 0.73 -12.19
N LEU A 59 2.28 -0.32 -12.48
CA LEU A 59 0.86 -0.40 -12.13
C LEU A 59 0.64 -1.67 -11.34
N ILE A 60 0.02 -1.53 -10.17
CA ILE A 60 -0.36 -2.66 -9.33
C ILE A 60 -1.88 -2.67 -9.25
N VAL A 61 -2.49 -3.80 -9.59
CA VAL A 61 -3.94 -3.97 -9.51
C VAL A 61 -4.23 -5.26 -8.77
N ALA A 62 -5.05 -5.16 -7.73
CA ALA A 62 -5.50 -6.32 -6.98
C ALA A 62 -7.02 -6.39 -7.04
N ASN A 63 -7.54 -7.58 -7.22
CA ASN A 63 -8.96 -7.84 -7.21
C ASN A 63 -9.18 -9.24 -6.64
N GLY A 64 -9.82 -9.32 -5.47
CA GLY A 64 -9.93 -10.58 -4.77
C GLY A 64 -8.57 -11.07 -4.31
N ASN A 65 -8.20 -12.27 -4.71
CA ASN A 65 -6.91 -12.87 -4.35
C ASN A 65 -5.82 -12.67 -5.39
N THR A 66 -6.14 -12.03 -6.49
CA THR A 66 -5.20 -11.89 -7.60
C THR A 66 -4.57 -10.51 -7.57
N LEU A 67 -3.25 -10.48 -7.64
CA LEU A 67 -2.47 -9.26 -7.72
C LEU A 67 -1.69 -9.25 -9.01
N TRP A 68 -1.82 -8.18 -9.77
CA TRP A 68 -1.01 -7.95 -10.96
C TRP A 68 -0.02 -6.84 -10.69
N ILE A 69 1.23 -7.05 -11.10
CA ILE A 69 2.25 -6.00 -11.09
C ILE A 69 2.71 -5.83 -12.53
N TYR A 70 2.41 -4.70 -13.13
CA TYR A 70 2.79 -4.41 -14.49
C TYR A 70 3.91 -3.38 -14.49
N ASP A 71 5.05 -3.78 -14.98
CA ASP A 71 6.22 -2.92 -15.09
C ASP A 71 6.40 -2.55 -16.56
N LYS A 72 6.09 -1.30 -16.89
CA LYS A 72 6.14 -0.85 -18.27
C LYS A 72 7.56 -0.83 -18.83
N ASP A 73 8.52 -0.48 -18.00
CA ASP A 73 9.91 -0.39 -18.44
C ASP A 73 10.48 -1.75 -18.80
N LEU A 74 10.08 -2.78 -18.10
CA LEU A 74 10.53 -4.14 -18.36
C LEU A 74 9.61 -4.87 -19.32
N ASN A 75 8.51 -4.27 -19.72
CA ASN A 75 7.50 -4.91 -20.56
C ASN A 75 7.06 -6.25 -19.99
N GLN A 76 6.80 -6.26 -18.68
CA GLN A 76 6.57 -7.48 -17.94
C GLN A 76 5.39 -7.30 -16.98
N ALA A 77 4.53 -8.28 -16.90
CA ALA A 77 3.46 -8.34 -15.92
C ALA A 77 3.59 -9.60 -15.09
N THR A 78 3.48 -9.44 -13.77
CA THR A 78 3.55 -10.57 -12.84
C THR A 78 2.17 -10.76 -12.22
N LYS A 79 1.71 -11.99 -12.20
CA LYS A 79 0.46 -12.38 -11.58
C LYS A 79 0.77 -13.24 -10.35
N GLN A 80 0.22 -12.87 -9.21
CA GLN A 80 0.50 -13.60 -7.99
C GLN A 80 -0.67 -13.45 -7.02
N SER A 81 -0.61 -14.16 -5.89
CA SER A 81 -1.63 -14.01 -4.88
C SER A 81 -1.38 -12.78 -4.04
N VAL A 82 -2.44 -12.25 -3.45
CA VAL A 82 -2.36 -11.04 -2.64
C VAL A 82 -1.63 -11.27 -1.31
N SER A 83 -1.62 -12.49 -0.82
CA SER A 83 -1.07 -12.77 0.51
C SER A 83 0.38 -12.30 0.64
N ASN A 84 0.67 -11.68 1.77
CA ASN A 84 2.01 -11.21 2.14
C ASN A 84 2.58 -10.09 1.30
N GLN A 85 1.72 -9.34 0.61
CA GLN A 85 2.18 -8.24 -0.23
C GLN A 85 2.20 -6.89 0.48
N VAL A 86 1.73 -6.80 1.73
CA VAL A 86 1.69 -5.53 2.46
C VAL A 86 3.09 -4.93 2.61
N GLY A 87 4.12 -5.78 2.80
CA GLY A 87 5.49 -5.29 2.93
C GLY A 87 6.02 -4.60 1.68
N ASP A 88 5.54 -5.02 0.51
CA ASP A 88 5.96 -4.42 -0.76
C ASP A 88 5.03 -3.30 -1.19
N THR A 89 3.77 -3.39 -0.82
CA THR A 89 2.75 -2.40 -1.18
C THR A 89 1.93 -2.08 0.07
N PRO A 90 2.44 -1.19 0.92
CA PRO A 90 1.81 -0.95 2.23
C PRO A 90 0.35 -0.51 2.16
N ALA A 91 -0.02 0.29 1.17
CA ALA A 91 -1.38 0.79 1.06
C ALA A 91 -2.41 -0.32 0.79
N LEU A 92 -1.95 -1.51 0.43
CA LEU A 92 -2.83 -2.65 0.19
C LEU A 92 -3.66 -3.01 1.44
N ILE A 93 -3.16 -2.67 2.62
CA ILE A 93 -3.89 -2.94 3.86
C ILE A 93 -5.23 -2.20 3.90
N LEU A 94 -5.36 -1.11 3.15
CA LEU A 94 -6.60 -0.35 3.10
C LEU A 94 -7.73 -1.11 2.40
N SER A 95 -7.41 -2.11 1.61
CA SER A 95 -8.42 -2.89 0.87
C SER A 95 -8.91 -4.11 1.62
N GLY A 96 -8.19 -4.57 2.62
CA GLY A 96 -8.53 -5.80 3.34
C GLY A 96 -9.64 -5.61 4.36
N ASP A 97 -9.99 -6.69 5.04
CA ASP A 97 -11.01 -6.68 6.07
C ASP A 97 -10.43 -6.13 7.37
N PRO A 98 -10.91 -4.97 7.85
CA PRO A 98 -10.37 -4.38 9.07
C PRO A 98 -10.50 -5.28 10.30
N SER A 99 -11.52 -6.13 10.34
CA SER A 99 -11.74 -7.00 11.49
C SER A 99 -10.64 -8.05 11.63
N LYS A 100 -9.87 -8.30 10.58
CA LYS A 100 -8.80 -9.29 10.60
C LYS A 100 -7.44 -8.72 10.99
N ILE A 101 -7.35 -7.43 11.16
CA ILE A 101 -6.06 -6.80 11.49
C ILE A 101 -5.53 -7.31 12.83
N ALA A 102 -6.40 -7.42 13.83
CA ALA A 102 -5.99 -7.91 15.14
C ALA A 102 -5.50 -9.36 15.12
N ASN A 103 -5.87 -10.14 14.12
CA ASN A 103 -5.39 -11.51 13.97
C ASN A 103 -3.94 -11.56 13.51
N SER A 104 -3.51 -10.57 12.77
CA SER A 104 -2.18 -10.55 12.14
C SER A 104 -1.22 -9.55 12.75
N PHE A 105 -1.73 -8.57 13.48
CA PHE A 105 -0.91 -7.48 14.00
C PHE A 105 -1.22 -7.15 15.44
N ASN A 106 -0.18 -6.77 16.18
CA ASN A 106 -0.34 -6.04 17.42
C ASN A 106 -0.40 -4.55 17.06
N VAL A 107 -1.42 -3.86 17.54
CA VAL A 107 -1.66 -2.46 17.18
C VAL A 107 -1.42 -1.59 18.40
N THR A 108 -0.65 -0.52 18.20
CA THR A 108 -0.43 0.48 19.23
C THR A 108 -0.87 1.84 18.74
N GLN A 109 -1.19 2.73 19.69
CA GLN A 109 -1.46 4.13 19.41
C GLN A 109 -0.51 4.94 20.30
N PRO A 110 0.67 5.31 19.78
CA PRO A 110 1.71 5.91 20.62
C PRO A 110 1.32 7.23 21.28
N ILE A 111 0.45 8.00 20.64
CA ILE A 111 -0.01 9.28 21.15
C ILE A 111 -1.52 9.23 21.24
N ALA A 112 -2.06 9.22 22.46
CA ALA A 112 -3.48 9.00 22.69
C ALA A 112 -4.38 10.05 22.00
N SER A 113 -3.88 11.26 21.85
CA SER A 113 -4.66 12.34 21.24
C SER A 113 -4.60 12.39 19.73
N LYS A 114 -3.85 11.47 19.09
CA LYS A 114 -3.67 11.48 17.63
C LYS A 114 -4.12 10.18 17.03
N ASN A 115 -4.73 10.29 15.86
CA ASN A 115 -5.14 9.09 15.10
C ASN A 115 -3.97 8.57 14.29
N TYR A 116 -2.94 8.14 14.98
CA TYR A 116 -1.76 7.50 14.43
C TYR A 116 -1.59 6.16 15.11
N TYR A 117 -1.50 5.12 14.31
CA TYR A 117 -1.45 3.74 14.80
C TYR A 117 -0.27 3.02 14.19
N VAL A 118 0.37 2.16 14.97
CA VAL A 118 1.48 1.37 14.49
C VAL A 118 1.12 -0.10 14.62
N LEU A 119 1.28 -0.83 13.52
CA LEU A 119 0.98 -2.24 13.41
C LEU A 119 2.28 -3.03 13.38
N TYR A 120 2.39 -3.99 14.29
CA TYR A 120 3.54 -4.90 14.37
C TYR A 120 3.09 -6.30 13.99
N PRO A 121 3.66 -6.91 12.94
CA PRO A 121 3.26 -8.26 12.56
C PRO A 121 3.48 -9.24 13.70
N LYS A 122 2.51 -10.12 13.90
CA LYS A 122 2.63 -11.19 14.89
C LYS A 122 3.50 -12.32 14.38
N SER A 123 3.56 -12.52 13.07
CA SER A 123 4.33 -13.59 12.47
C SER A 123 5.80 -13.20 12.41
N GLY A 124 6.68 -14.13 12.78
CA GLY A 124 8.11 -13.92 12.62
C GLY A 124 8.58 -13.98 11.17
N ASN A 125 7.70 -14.41 10.27
CA ASN A 125 8.04 -14.53 8.84
C ASN A 125 7.64 -13.31 8.02
N ALA A 126 7.11 -12.27 8.66
CA ALA A 126 6.74 -11.06 7.93
C ALA A 126 7.98 -10.37 7.36
N ASN A 127 7.81 -9.77 6.20
CA ASN A 127 8.92 -9.09 5.53
C ASN A 127 9.06 -7.62 5.91
N PHE A 128 8.45 -7.20 7.01
CA PHE A 128 8.60 -5.84 7.54
C PHE A 128 8.44 -5.85 9.06
N LYS A 129 8.94 -4.80 9.71
CA LYS A 129 8.90 -4.68 11.18
C LYS A 129 7.64 -3.98 11.67
N SER A 130 7.24 -2.92 11.01
CA SER A 130 6.09 -2.14 11.46
C SER A 130 5.50 -1.33 10.32
N LEU A 131 4.22 -1.02 10.47
CA LEU A 131 3.50 -0.17 9.54
C LEU A 131 2.71 0.86 10.33
N GLY A 132 3.05 2.13 10.15
CA GLY A 132 2.31 3.23 10.75
C GLY A 132 1.26 3.77 9.80
N ILE A 133 0.10 4.15 10.34
CA ILE A 133 -0.98 4.75 9.56
C ILE A 133 -1.49 5.96 10.34
N ALA A 134 -1.53 7.11 9.68
CA ALA A 134 -2.07 8.34 10.25
C ALA A 134 -3.33 8.76 9.52
N PHE A 135 -4.29 9.25 10.28
CA PHE A 135 -5.57 9.74 9.76
C PHE A 135 -5.77 11.20 10.14
N ASN A 136 -6.44 11.94 9.27
CA ASN A 136 -6.87 13.30 9.56
C ASN A 136 -8.30 13.45 9.05
N SER A 137 -9.21 13.81 9.94
CA SER A 137 -10.64 13.95 9.62
C SER A 137 -11.22 12.70 8.96
N GLY A 138 -10.74 11.53 9.41
CA GLY A 138 -11.18 10.25 8.89
C GLY A 138 -10.48 9.79 7.63
N ASN A 139 -9.66 10.63 7.03
CA ASN A 139 -8.92 10.25 5.82
C ASN A 139 -7.55 9.70 6.17
N PRO A 140 -7.15 8.56 5.59
CA PRO A 140 -5.74 8.17 5.66
C PRO A 140 -4.90 9.25 4.99
N VAL A 141 -3.85 9.73 5.66
CA VAL A 141 -3.02 10.80 5.12
C VAL A 141 -1.55 10.41 5.03
N MET A 142 -1.14 9.40 5.76
CA MET A 142 0.26 8.98 5.74
C MET A 142 0.40 7.54 6.18
N MET A 143 1.34 6.84 5.57
CA MET A 143 1.77 5.51 5.99
C MET A 143 3.28 5.47 6.07
N VAL A 144 3.80 4.74 7.04
CA VAL A 144 5.25 4.58 7.22
C VAL A 144 5.56 3.11 7.42
N LEU A 145 6.32 2.54 6.51
CA LEU A 145 6.73 1.14 6.60
C LEU A 145 8.20 1.07 6.99
N ASN A 146 8.49 0.33 8.04
CA ASN A 146 9.87 -0.01 8.41
C ASN A 146 10.10 -1.47 8.07
N ASP A 147 11.04 -1.74 7.17
CA ASP A 147 11.30 -3.12 6.77
C ASP A 147 12.36 -3.78 7.68
N ASN A 148 12.68 -5.03 7.38
CA ASN A 148 13.61 -5.79 8.20
C ASN A 148 15.07 -5.42 7.96
N LEU A 149 15.34 -4.63 6.92
CA LEU A 149 16.68 -4.23 6.55
C LEU A 149 17.02 -2.81 6.99
N GLY A 150 16.12 -2.18 7.75
CA GLY A 150 16.34 -0.84 8.23
C GLY A 150 15.94 0.26 7.26
N GLN A 151 15.24 -0.09 6.19
CA GLN A 151 14.72 0.92 5.28
C GLN A 151 13.38 1.43 5.77
N THR A 152 13.12 2.71 5.51
CA THR A 152 11.84 3.33 5.84
C THR A 152 11.20 3.87 4.58
N THR A 153 9.97 3.46 4.34
CA THR A 153 9.16 3.96 3.23
C THR A 153 8.05 4.81 3.80
N SER A 154 8.00 6.07 3.38
CA SER A 154 6.96 7.01 3.79
C SER A 154 6.07 7.32 2.61
N ILE A 155 4.76 7.22 2.81
CA ILE A 155 3.77 7.51 1.79
C ILE A 155 2.87 8.59 2.33
N ARG A 156 2.71 9.68 1.56
CA ARG A 156 1.77 10.75 1.90
C ARG A 156 0.69 10.79 0.86
N PHE A 157 -0.55 10.87 1.33
CA PHE A 157 -1.71 10.98 0.47
C PHE A 157 -2.19 12.43 0.41
N SER A 158 -2.59 12.85 -0.78
CA SER A 158 -3.18 14.16 -0.99
C SER A 158 -4.40 14.03 -1.89
N ASN A 159 -5.23 15.04 -1.90
CA ASN A 159 -6.45 15.05 -2.70
C ASN A 159 -7.30 13.79 -2.44
N VAL A 160 -7.44 13.44 -1.17
CA VAL A 160 -8.14 12.22 -0.76
C VAL A 160 -9.64 12.39 -0.91
N LYS A 161 -10.27 11.44 -1.59
CA LYS A 161 -11.73 11.38 -1.73
C LYS A 161 -12.20 10.02 -1.22
N ARG A 162 -12.99 10.03 -0.16
CA ARG A 162 -13.51 8.80 0.44
C ARG A 162 -14.95 8.56 0.01
N ASN A 163 -15.24 7.27 -0.16
CA ASN A 163 -16.61 6.80 -0.30
C ASN A 163 -17.33 7.38 -1.52
N THR A 164 -16.57 7.59 -2.59
CA THR A 164 -17.11 7.97 -3.89
C THR A 164 -17.20 6.75 -4.78
N SER A 165 -18.01 6.83 -5.82
CA SER A 165 -18.09 5.75 -6.80
C SER A 165 -16.82 5.67 -7.61
N ILE A 166 -16.32 4.45 -7.78
CA ILE A 166 -15.14 4.19 -8.59
C ILE A 166 -15.52 3.18 -9.66
N ALA A 167 -15.18 3.47 -10.91
CA ALA A 167 -15.49 2.58 -12.01
C ALA A 167 -14.83 1.22 -11.80
N SER A 168 -15.56 0.15 -12.06
CA SER A 168 -15.07 -1.21 -11.82
C SER A 168 -13.85 -1.55 -12.67
N ASN A 169 -13.69 -0.93 -13.83
CA ASN A 169 -12.53 -1.18 -14.69
C ASN A 169 -11.23 -0.65 -14.10
N GLN A 170 -11.30 0.17 -13.06
CA GLN A 170 -10.08 0.60 -12.34
C GLN A 170 -9.41 -0.56 -11.62
N PHE A 171 -10.15 -1.62 -11.36
CA PHE A 171 -9.63 -2.77 -10.60
C PHE A 171 -9.49 -4.02 -11.46
N SER A 172 -9.42 -3.84 -12.77
CA SER A 172 -9.17 -4.95 -13.68
C SER A 172 -7.90 -4.67 -14.47
N PHE A 173 -7.20 -5.71 -14.83
CA PHE A 173 -5.99 -5.60 -15.60
C PHE A 173 -5.90 -6.74 -16.60
N THR A 174 -5.62 -6.40 -17.84
CA THR A 174 -5.35 -7.35 -18.89
C THR A 174 -3.97 -7.01 -19.46
N PRO A 175 -3.03 -7.95 -19.47
CA PRO A 175 -1.70 -7.66 -20.01
C PRO A 175 -1.81 -7.18 -21.46
N PRO A 176 -1.14 -6.08 -21.81
CA PRO A 176 -1.11 -5.64 -23.19
C PRO A 176 -0.44 -6.68 -24.08
N LYS A 177 -0.76 -6.61 -25.36
CA LYS A 177 -0.16 -7.51 -26.32
C LYS A 177 1.37 -7.32 -26.34
N GLY A 178 2.09 -8.42 -26.32
CA GLY A 178 3.55 -8.39 -26.33
C GLY A 178 4.23 -8.27 -24.99
N VAL A 179 3.44 -8.20 -23.92
CA VAL A 179 4.00 -8.15 -22.56
C VAL A 179 4.27 -9.57 -22.08
N ASP A 180 5.45 -9.77 -21.48
CA ASP A 180 5.78 -11.04 -20.86
C ASP A 180 4.97 -11.21 -19.57
N VAL A 181 4.32 -12.35 -19.43
CA VAL A 181 3.51 -12.63 -18.22
C VAL A 181 4.20 -13.71 -17.41
N ILE A 182 4.43 -13.40 -16.13
CA ILE A 182 5.05 -14.30 -15.18
C ILE A 182 4.03 -14.67 -14.13
N ASN A 183 3.83 -15.95 -13.90
CA ASN A 183 2.95 -16.44 -12.85
C ASN A 183 3.78 -16.90 -11.66
N GLN A 184 3.42 -16.44 -10.47
CA GLN A 184 4.10 -16.81 -9.23
C GLN A 184 3.15 -17.42 -8.22
#